data_3b009c9bb2aa91f8c30584270a63f616
#
_entry.id   3b009c9bb2aa91f8c30584270a63f616
#
_cell.length_a   1.000
_cell.length_b   1.000
_cell.length_c   1.000
_cell.angle_alpha   90.00
_cell.angle_beta   90.00
_cell.angle_gamma   90.00
#
_symmetry.space_group_name_H-M   'P 1'
#
loop_
_entity.id
_entity.type
_entity.pdbx_description
1 polymer ?
#
loop_
_entity_poly.entity_id
_entity_poly.type
_entity_poly.pdbx_seq_one_letter_code
_entity_poly.pdbx_strand_id
1 'polypeptide(L)'
;MKKHPTRHKPDPLCTPVGRALALQALRRDMLDIGLACLAVEHGSEQRALLARLAFMIGIGAELAAALPVPGDNRAGMHQALAEVVRMACDGCAWDAAWAAQLQLALEISGELMLEHSSHAMRVLPGARALADDIAKGNIRPDAVAPLEWLEQ
;
A
#
# COMPACT_ATOMS: atom_id res chain seq x y z
N MET A 1 -42.12 -22.58 1.89
CA MET A 1 -40.99 -21.91 1.16
C MET A 1 -39.67 -22.54 1.56
N LYS A 2 -39.06 -23.33 0.70
CA LYS A 2 -37.70 -23.87 0.95
C LYS A 2 -36.70 -22.76 0.71
N LYS A 3 -36.02 -22.31 1.76
CA LYS A 3 -34.85 -21.42 1.63
C LYS A 3 -33.76 -22.18 0.89
N HIS A 4 -33.44 -21.77 -0.34
CA HIS A 4 -32.24 -22.24 -1.03
C HIS A 4 -31.04 -21.81 -0.22
N PRO A 5 -30.10 -22.74 0.10
CA PRO A 5 -28.88 -22.37 0.75
C PRO A 5 -28.13 -21.41 -0.18
N THR A 6 -27.85 -20.21 0.31
CA THR A 6 -26.95 -19.27 -0.36
C THR A 6 -25.60 -19.97 -0.50
N ARG A 7 -25.28 -20.40 -1.71
CA ARG A 7 -23.93 -20.91 -2.00
C ARG A 7 -22.96 -19.79 -1.72
N HIS A 8 -22.24 -19.92 -0.63
CA HIS A 8 -21.06 -19.07 -0.38
C HIS A 8 -20.13 -19.21 -1.58
N LYS A 9 -20.00 -18.14 -2.35
CA LYS A 9 -18.96 -18.10 -3.40
C LYS A 9 -17.62 -18.17 -2.69
N PRO A 10 -16.74 -19.15 -3.03
CA PRO A 10 -15.42 -19.19 -2.44
C PRO A 10 -14.67 -17.90 -2.71
N ASP A 11 -13.89 -17.43 -1.73
CA ASP A 11 -13.01 -16.28 -1.89
C ASP A 11 -12.15 -16.49 -3.15
N PRO A 12 -12.17 -15.58 -4.13
CA PRO A 12 -11.36 -15.69 -5.35
C PRO A 12 -9.88 -15.93 -5.07
N LEU A 13 -9.36 -15.40 -3.96
CA LEU A 13 -7.96 -15.58 -3.55
C LEU A 13 -7.65 -16.99 -3.03
N CYS A 14 -8.67 -17.81 -2.76
CA CYS A 14 -8.48 -19.21 -2.33
C CYS A 14 -8.26 -20.16 -3.50
N THR A 15 -8.48 -19.75 -4.76
CA THR A 15 -8.27 -20.56 -5.94
C THR A 15 -7.01 -20.16 -6.69
N PRO A 16 -6.29 -21.12 -7.36
CA PRO A 16 -5.12 -20.78 -8.17
C PRO A 16 -5.43 -19.77 -9.29
N VAL A 17 -6.58 -19.93 -9.97
CA VAL A 17 -7.02 -19.02 -11.02
C VAL A 17 -7.34 -17.63 -10.44
N GLY A 18 -8.05 -17.57 -9.33
CA GLY A 18 -8.37 -16.31 -8.65
C GLY A 18 -7.11 -15.56 -8.20
N ARG A 19 -6.11 -16.27 -7.68
CA ARG A 19 -4.81 -15.68 -7.32
C ARG A 19 -4.06 -15.14 -8.54
N ALA A 20 -4.04 -15.88 -9.63
CA ALA A 20 -3.40 -15.44 -10.88
C ALA A 20 -4.04 -14.17 -11.44
N LEU A 21 -5.38 -14.09 -11.43
CA LEU A 21 -6.12 -12.91 -11.86
C LEU A 21 -5.88 -11.71 -10.92
N ALA A 22 -5.88 -11.94 -9.61
CA ALA A 22 -5.58 -10.90 -8.62
C ALA A 22 -4.14 -10.38 -8.79
N LEU A 23 -3.17 -11.26 -9.02
CA LEU A 23 -1.78 -10.89 -9.27
C LEU A 23 -1.65 -10.05 -10.55
N GLN A 24 -2.36 -10.43 -11.61
CA GLN A 24 -2.35 -9.69 -12.87
C GLN A 24 -2.95 -8.29 -12.70
N ALA A 25 -4.08 -8.17 -12.01
CA ALA A 25 -4.70 -6.89 -11.70
C ALA A 25 -3.78 -6.01 -10.85
N LEU A 26 -3.17 -6.58 -9.82
CA LEU A 26 -2.24 -5.88 -8.94
C LEU A 26 -1.01 -5.38 -9.71
N ARG A 27 -0.42 -6.21 -10.56
CA ARG A 27 0.71 -5.80 -11.41
C ARG A 27 0.35 -4.66 -12.35
N ARG A 28 -0.86 -4.68 -12.90
CA ARG A 28 -1.37 -3.59 -13.74
C ARG A 28 -1.48 -2.30 -12.94
N ASP A 29 -2.09 -2.35 -11.76
CA ASP A 29 -2.25 -1.17 -10.89
C ASP A 29 -0.88 -0.63 -10.45
N MET A 30 0.06 -1.49 -10.12
CA MET A 30 1.43 -1.11 -9.77
C MET A 30 2.14 -0.45 -10.96
N LEU A 31 1.98 -0.97 -12.17
CA LEU A 31 2.55 -0.39 -13.37
C LEU A 31 1.93 0.99 -13.66
N ASP A 32 0.62 1.11 -13.55
CA ASP A 32 -0.10 2.37 -13.74
C ASP A 32 0.36 3.44 -12.74
N ILE A 33 0.51 3.05 -11.47
CA ILE A 33 1.04 3.94 -10.43
C ILE A 33 2.50 4.31 -10.73
N GLY A 34 3.32 3.33 -11.10
CA GLY A 34 4.71 3.55 -11.48
C GLY A 34 4.86 4.51 -12.67
N LEU A 35 4.05 4.34 -13.70
CA LEU A 35 4.00 5.25 -14.84
C LEU A 35 3.53 6.66 -14.45
N ALA A 36 2.52 6.74 -13.58
CA ALA A 36 2.07 8.03 -13.05
C ALA A 36 3.17 8.73 -12.25
N CYS A 37 3.95 7.97 -11.47
CA CYS A 37 5.10 8.50 -10.73
C CYS A 37 6.18 9.08 -11.68
N LEU A 38 6.40 8.43 -12.82
CA LEU A 38 7.37 8.91 -13.82
C LEU A 38 6.86 10.10 -14.63
N ALA A 39 5.54 10.20 -14.83
CA ALA A 39 4.91 11.25 -15.61
C ALA A 39 4.65 12.54 -14.82
N VAL A 40 4.87 12.52 -13.51
CA VAL A 40 4.64 13.68 -12.65
C VAL A 40 5.66 14.80 -12.94
N GLU A 41 5.16 15.96 -13.30
CA GLU A 41 5.97 17.16 -13.44
C GLU A 41 6.26 17.77 -12.06
N HIS A 42 7.44 18.37 -11.91
CA HIS A 42 7.82 19.04 -10.67
C HIS A 42 6.87 20.20 -10.36
N GLY A 43 6.40 20.26 -9.12
CA GLY A 43 5.58 21.33 -8.58
C GLY A 43 4.07 21.15 -8.74
N SER A 44 3.59 20.05 -9.35
CA SER A 44 2.16 19.73 -9.39
C SER A 44 1.71 19.06 -8.10
N GLU A 45 0.53 19.42 -7.62
CA GLU A 45 -0.10 18.71 -6.50
C GLU A 45 -0.53 17.31 -6.93
N GLN A 46 -0.04 16.30 -6.21
CA GLN A 46 -0.27 14.88 -6.52
C GLN A 46 -0.98 14.13 -5.39
N ARG A 47 -1.94 14.78 -4.76
CA ARG A 47 -2.67 14.25 -3.60
C ARG A 47 -3.28 12.87 -3.86
N ALA A 48 -3.95 12.70 -5.00
CA ALA A 48 -4.57 11.43 -5.37
C ALA A 48 -3.55 10.31 -5.56
N LEU A 49 -2.41 10.59 -6.16
CA LEU A 49 -1.33 9.62 -6.33
C LEU A 49 -0.73 9.24 -4.97
N LEU A 50 -0.45 10.20 -4.11
CA LEU A 50 0.07 9.95 -2.76
C LEU A 50 -0.91 9.15 -1.91
N ALA A 51 -2.21 9.39 -2.01
CA ALA A 51 -3.23 8.59 -1.33
C ALA A 51 -3.23 7.13 -1.80
N ARG A 52 -3.13 6.88 -3.10
CA ARG A 52 -3.02 5.51 -3.65
C ARG A 52 -1.73 4.82 -3.21
N LEU A 53 -0.60 5.51 -3.24
CA LEU A 53 0.69 4.99 -2.74
C LEU A 53 0.60 4.66 -1.25
N ALA A 54 0.03 5.53 -0.44
CA ALA A 54 -0.14 5.32 0.99
C ALA A 54 -1.01 4.09 1.28
N PHE A 55 -2.06 3.86 0.50
CA PHE A 55 -2.89 2.67 0.63
C PHE A 55 -2.10 1.40 0.33
N MET A 56 -1.47 1.32 -0.82
CA MET A 56 -0.76 0.11 -1.26
C MET A 56 0.48 -0.18 -0.40
N ILE A 57 1.32 0.81 -0.19
CA ILE A 57 2.53 0.68 0.64
C ILE A 57 2.16 0.50 2.11
N GLY A 58 1.07 1.13 2.56
CA GLY A 58 0.55 0.98 3.92
C GLY A 58 0.17 -0.45 4.25
N ILE A 59 -0.50 -1.16 3.35
CA ILE A 59 -0.80 -2.59 3.51
C ILE A 59 0.50 -3.38 3.65
N GLY A 60 1.46 -3.16 2.76
CA GLY A 60 2.74 -3.87 2.78
C GLY A 60 3.56 -3.57 4.04
N ALA A 61 3.58 -2.33 4.49
CA ALA A 61 4.28 -1.92 5.71
C ALA A 61 3.69 -2.58 6.96
N GLU A 62 2.36 -2.62 7.08
CA GLU A 62 1.66 -3.31 8.18
C GLU A 62 1.92 -4.83 8.16
N LEU A 63 1.88 -5.45 6.98
CA LEU A 63 2.21 -6.87 6.84
C LEU A 63 3.68 -7.14 7.20
N ALA A 64 4.59 -6.30 6.76
CA ALA A 64 6.02 -6.44 7.07
C ALA A 64 6.30 -6.25 8.57
N ALA A 65 5.52 -5.44 9.27
CA ALA A 65 5.63 -5.27 10.71
C ALA A 65 5.10 -6.48 11.50
N ALA A 66 4.04 -7.13 10.99
CA ALA A 66 3.35 -8.24 11.68
C ALA A 66 3.93 -9.62 11.36
N LEU A 67 4.64 -9.78 10.27
CA LEU A 67 5.11 -11.07 9.75
C LEU A 67 6.65 -11.17 9.81
N PRO A 68 7.21 -12.39 9.83
CA PRO A 68 8.65 -12.61 9.79
C PRO A 68 9.20 -12.36 8.38
N VAL A 69 9.47 -11.11 8.05
CA VAL A 69 10.11 -10.70 6.80
C VAL A 69 11.55 -10.24 7.06
N PRO A 70 12.43 -10.25 6.05
CA PRO A 70 13.79 -9.70 6.19
C PRO A 70 13.77 -8.27 6.73
N GLY A 71 14.66 -7.97 7.69
CA GLY A 71 14.71 -6.67 8.37
C GLY A 71 14.89 -5.48 7.42
N ASP A 72 15.68 -5.66 6.36
CA ASP A 72 15.88 -4.63 5.33
C ASP A 72 14.58 -4.29 4.59
N ASN A 73 13.76 -5.30 4.28
CA ASN A 73 12.46 -5.10 3.65
C ASN A 73 11.49 -4.38 4.60
N ARG A 74 11.48 -4.74 5.87
CA ARG A 74 10.67 -4.07 6.89
C ARG A 74 11.02 -2.60 7.02
N ALA A 75 12.29 -2.29 7.16
CA ALA A 75 12.79 -0.93 7.27
C ALA A 75 12.51 -0.13 5.98
N GLY A 76 12.75 -0.73 4.81
CA GLY A 76 12.50 -0.10 3.51
C GLY A 76 11.03 0.22 3.28
N MET A 77 10.11 -0.68 3.66
CA MET A 77 8.66 -0.47 3.56
C MET A 77 8.20 0.67 4.46
N HIS A 78 8.66 0.67 5.70
CA HIS A 78 8.34 1.73 6.65
C HIS A 78 8.85 3.09 6.19
N GLN A 79 10.08 3.15 5.70
CA GLN A 79 10.69 4.37 5.19
C GLN A 79 9.95 4.91 3.95
N ALA A 80 9.56 4.02 3.03
CA ALA A 80 8.77 4.40 1.86
C ALA A 80 7.43 5.01 2.26
N LEU A 81 6.72 4.41 3.22
CA LEU A 81 5.46 4.95 3.73
C LEU A 81 5.66 6.31 4.41
N ALA A 82 6.70 6.45 5.22
CA ALA A 82 7.03 7.72 5.89
C ALA A 82 7.30 8.84 4.86
N GLU A 83 7.97 8.53 3.76
CA GLU A 83 8.22 9.50 2.68
C GLU A 83 6.95 9.89 1.93
N VAL A 84 6.04 8.96 1.68
CA VAL A 84 4.73 9.30 1.10
C VAL A 84 3.97 10.28 2.01
N VAL A 85 3.97 10.02 3.32
CA VAL A 85 3.34 10.93 4.29
C VAL A 85 4.05 12.29 4.32
N ARG A 86 5.38 12.31 4.29
CA ARG A 86 6.16 13.56 4.23
C ARG A 86 5.78 14.40 2.99
N MET A 87 5.75 13.78 1.80
CA MET A 87 5.32 14.47 0.58
C MET A 87 3.90 15.02 0.71
N ALA A 88 2.98 14.24 1.28
CA ALA A 88 1.60 14.67 1.50
C ALA A 88 1.50 15.87 2.46
N CYS A 89 2.33 15.91 3.50
CA CYS A 89 2.40 17.04 4.44
C CYS A 89 3.06 18.29 3.83
N ASP A 90 3.95 18.12 2.86
CA ASP A 90 4.68 19.18 2.17
C ASP A 90 3.93 19.72 0.92
N GLY A 91 2.61 19.81 0.99
CA GLY A 91 1.77 20.33 -0.08
C GLY A 91 1.55 19.37 -1.24
N CYS A 92 1.73 18.07 -1.01
CA CYS A 92 1.61 17.02 -2.02
C CYS A 92 2.58 17.18 -3.21
N ALA A 93 3.73 17.80 -3.00
CA ALA A 93 4.77 17.93 -4.00
C ALA A 93 5.50 16.58 -4.18
N TRP A 94 5.62 16.14 -5.42
CA TRP A 94 6.32 14.91 -5.75
C TRP A 94 7.83 15.08 -5.63
N ASP A 95 8.47 14.15 -4.93
CA ASP A 95 9.93 14.03 -4.81
C ASP A 95 10.42 12.85 -5.66
N ALA A 96 10.93 13.16 -6.85
CA ALA A 96 11.41 12.17 -7.82
C ALA A 96 12.59 11.33 -7.30
N ALA A 97 13.33 11.80 -6.30
CA ALA A 97 14.42 11.04 -5.70
C ALA A 97 13.96 9.73 -5.03
N TRP A 98 12.69 9.64 -4.67
CA TRP A 98 12.09 8.47 -4.03
C TRP A 98 11.39 7.50 -4.99
N ALA A 99 11.31 7.81 -6.29
CA ALA A 99 10.56 7.02 -7.25
C ALA A 99 10.95 5.53 -7.28
N ALA A 100 12.24 5.22 -7.29
CA ALA A 100 12.73 3.84 -7.33
C ALA A 100 12.39 3.08 -6.04
N GLN A 101 12.55 3.70 -4.87
CA GLN A 101 12.23 3.10 -3.56
C GLN A 101 10.73 2.88 -3.42
N LEU A 102 9.90 3.80 -3.88
CA LEU A 102 8.44 3.65 -3.86
C LEU A 102 7.98 2.54 -4.78
N GLN A 103 8.59 2.40 -5.95
CA GLN A 103 8.28 1.30 -6.85
C GLN A 103 8.66 -0.06 -6.27
N LEU A 104 9.82 -0.18 -5.66
CA LEU A 104 10.23 -1.39 -4.96
C LEU A 104 9.29 -1.72 -3.80
N ALA A 105 8.88 -0.73 -3.03
CA ALA A 105 7.92 -0.90 -1.95
C ALA A 105 6.55 -1.39 -2.44
N LEU A 106 6.09 -0.90 -3.59
CA LEU A 106 4.87 -1.38 -4.24
C LEU A 106 4.98 -2.86 -4.63
N GLU A 107 6.08 -3.27 -5.22
CA GLU A 107 6.33 -4.67 -5.59
C GLU A 107 6.31 -5.58 -4.37
N ILE A 108 7.03 -5.23 -3.32
CA ILE A 108 7.06 -5.98 -2.06
C ILE A 108 5.66 -6.04 -1.43
N SER A 109 4.93 -4.93 -1.40
CA SER A 109 3.54 -4.90 -0.92
C SER A 109 2.65 -5.88 -1.67
N GLY A 110 2.78 -5.92 -3.00
CA GLY A 110 2.04 -6.82 -3.86
C GLY A 110 2.31 -8.28 -3.54
N GLU A 111 3.56 -8.66 -3.39
CA GLU A 111 3.97 -10.02 -3.02
C GLU A 111 3.43 -10.41 -1.63
N LEU A 112 3.58 -9.55 -0.64
CA LEU A 112 3.09 -9.80 0.72
C LEU A 112 1.57 -9.95 0.77
N MET A 113 0.81 -9.12 0.03
CA MET A 113 -0.64 -9.24 -0.04
C MET A 113 -1.09 -10.57 -0.62
N LEU A 114 -0.40 -11.10 -1.62
CA LEU A 114 -0.75 -12.37 -2.25
C LEU A 114 -0.36 -13.56 -1.39
N GLU A 115 0.80 -13.51 -0.75
CA GLU A 115 1.26 -14.58 0.15
C GLU A 115 0.47 -14.63 1.46
N HIS A 116 -0.01 -13.48 1.93
CA HIS A 116 -0.66 -13.32 3.24
C HIS A 116 -2.02 -12.64 3.13
N SER A 117 -2.87 -13.10 2.21
CA SER A 117 -4.15 -12.47 1.91
C SER A 117 -5.08 -12.33 3.12
N SER A 118 -5.08 -13.29 4.03
CA SER A 118 -5.90 -13.23 5.26
C SER A 118 -5.44 -12.10 6.19
N HIS A 119 -4.13 -11.89 6.34
CA HIS A 119 -3.59 -10.78 7.12
C HIS A 119 -3.80 -9.45 6.39
N ALA A 120 -3.67 -9.42 5.06
CA ALA A 120 -3.93 -8.23 4.26
C ALA A 120 -5.35 -7.69 4.51
N MET A 121 -6.35 -8.55 4.58
CA MET A 121 -7.72 -8.15 4.87
C MET A 121 -7.89 -7.47 6.24
N ARG A 122 -7.06 -7.84 7.22
CA ARG A 122 -7.10 -7.25 8.58
C ARG A 122 -6.48 -5.85 8.63
N VAL A 123 -5.49 -5.58 7.79
CA VAL A 123 -4.79 -4.29 7.78
C VAL A 123 -5.39 -3.28 6.81
N LEU A 124 -6.31 -3.71 5.93
CA LEU A 124 -6.99 -2.83 4.98
C LEU A 124 -7.63 -1.59 5.62
N PRO A 125 -8.39 -1.70 6.73
CA PRO A 125 -9.03 -0.52 7.32
C PRO A 125 -8.03 0.57 7.74
N GLY A 126 -6.90 0.19 8.32
CA GLY A 126 -5.86 1.14 8.73
C GLY A 126 -5.19 1.83 7.53
N ALA A 127 -4.84 1.06 6.51
CA ALA A 127 -4.25 1.60 5.28
C ALA A 127 -5.24 2.52 4.54
N ARG A 128 -6.52 2.16 4.51
CA ARG A 128 -7.57 3.00 3.94
C ARG A 128 -7.76 4.30 4.70
N ALA A 129 -7.75 4.26 6.03
CA ALA A 129 -7.86 5.46 6.86
C ALA A 129 -6.71 6.44 6.58
N LEU A 130 -5.49 5.96 6.46
CA LEU A 130 -4.32 6.78 6.11
C LEU A 130 -4.48 7.41 4.71
N ALA A 131 -4.89 6.62 3.72
CA ALA A 131 -5.14 7.11 2.36
C ALA A 131 -6.25 8.15 2.32
N ASP A 132 -7.33 7.96 3.07
CA ASP A 132 -8.44 8.92 3.17
C ASP A 132 -7.99 10.23 3.83
N ASP A 133 -7.17 10.17 4.85
CA ASP A 133 -6.60 11.36 5.50
C ASP A 133 -5.73 12.17 4.51
N ILE A 134 -4.94 11.51 3.69
CA ILE A 134 -4.17 12.15 2.63
C ILE A 134 -5.12 12.79 1.59
N ALA A 135 -6.11 12.03 1.13
CA ALA A 135 -7.06 12.51 0.13
C ALA A 135 -7.86 13.73 0.60
N LYS A 136 -8.17 13.80 1.90
CA LYS A 136 -8.89 14.93 2.52
C LYS A 136 -7.98 16.09 2.94
N GLY A 137 -6.67 15.92 2.88
CA GLY A 137 -5.71 16.90 3.36
C GLY A 137 -5.59 17.02 4.88
N ASN A 138 -5.99 15.98 5.61
CA ASN A 138 -5.97 15.92 7.08
C ASN A 138 -4.78 15.13 7.63
N ILE A 139 -3.80 14.85 6.78
CA ILE A 139 -2.62 14.07 7.18
C ILE A 139 -1.72 14.86 8.13
N ARG A 140 -1.16 14.16 9.11
CA ARG A 140 -0.19 14.71 10.06
C ARG A 140 1.18 14.10 9.84
N PRO A 141 2.27 14.84 10.15
CA PRO A 141 3.64 14.33 10.05
C PRO A 141 3.90 13.09 10.91
N ASP A 142 3.18 12.93 12.01
CA ASP A 142 3.27 11.82 12.96
C ASP A 142 2.32 10.64 12.64
N ALA A 143 1.68 10.64 11.48
CA ALA A 143 0.77 9.57 11.06
C ALA A 143 1.47 8.21 10.90
N VAL A 144 2.77 8.21 10.64
CA VAL A 144 3.61 7.00 10.61
C VAL A 144 4.55 7.05 11.81
N ALA A 145 4.43 6.04 12.69
CA ALA A 145 5.28 5.93 13.86
C ALA A 145 6.77 5.79 13.47
N PRO A 146 7.71 6.32 14.24
CA PRO A 146 9.13 6.10 14.02
C PRO A 146 9.48 4.60 14.04
N LEU A 147 10.40 4.19 13.17
CA LEU A 147 10.82 2.78 13.04
C LEU A 147 11.31 2.21 14.38
N GLU A 148 12.00 3.01 15.16
CA GLU A 148 12.54 2.65 16.49
C GLU A 148 11.46 2.17 17.47
N TRP A 149 10.20 2.61 17.31
CA TRP A 149 9.07 2.18 18.13
C TRP A 149 8.50 0.83 17.72
N LEU A 150 8.75 0.43 16.48
CA LEU A 150 8.28 -0.86 15.95
C LEU A 150 9.23 -2.01 16.32
N GLU A 151 10.45 -1.71 16.70
CA GLU A 151 11.48 -2.68 17.08
C GLU A 151 11.46 -3.03 18.58
N GLN A 152 10.61 -2.40 19.34
CA GLN A 152 10.37 -2.68 20.76
C GLN A 152 9.20 -3.66 20.92
#